data_d9b0e9aa979dde02a2b0bd082b31643c
#
_entry.id   d9b0e9aa979dde02a2b0bd082b31643c
#
_cell.length_a   1.000
_cell.length_b   1.000
_cell.length_c   1.000
_cell.angle_alpha   90.00
_cell.angle_beta   90.00
_cell.angle_gamma   90.00
#
_symmetry.space_group_name_H-M   'P 1'
#
loop_
_entity.id
_entity.type
_entity.pdbx_description
1 polymer ?
#
loop_
_entity_poly.entity_id
_entity_poly.type
_entity_poly.pdbx_seq_one_letter_code
_entity_poly.pdbx_strand_id
1 'polypeptide(L)'
;MYKRQVLYYAIPFFVLLLAVEALTYRHLQSENEVGYELKDTRTSIAMGLGNVAINAVWKLAVVTIYAALYELTPLRLDASDWWVWVLLFFADDLAYYWFHRVSHESRVFWASHVVHHSSQHYNLSTAVRQTWVPMTYLPFWLPLLLLGFAPWMVLLAQSWSLIYQFGLHTERIGKLPRPLEAVLNTPSHHRVHHGANEQYLDRNYGGILVIWDRLFRSFEPEGERVRYGLTTNIETHNVFRVAFHEYASVWHDVRRVRGWREKWRVLLRGPGYRSPQLTSAGERAGGP
;
A
#
# COMPACT_ATOMS: atom_id res chain seq x y z
N MET A 1 -8.77 15.26 -23.35
CA MET A 1 -10.08 15.23 -22.66
C MET A 1 -10.48 13.84 -22.15
N TYR A 2 -10.02 12.76 -22.73
CA TYR A 2 -10.36 11.34 -22.37
C TYR A 2 -9.73 10.80 -21.08
N LYS A 3 -8.73 11.48 -20.49
CA LYS A 3 -7.81 10.91 -19.46
C LYS A 3 -8.33 10.93 -18.00
N ARG A 4 -9.40 11.68 -17.71
CA ARG A 4 -10.04 11.72 -16.39
C ARG A 4 -11.13 10.66 -16.19
N GLN A 5 -11.55 10.01 -17.26
CA GLN A 5 -12.75 9.17 -17.27
C GLN A 5 -12.57 7.80 -16.62
N VAL A 6 -11.40 7.16 -16.72
CA VAL A 6 -11.20 5.77 -16.23
C VAL A 6 -11.47 5.66 -14.74
N LEU A 7 -10.93 6.55 -13.92
CA LEU A 7 -11.14 6.53 -12.47
C LEU A 7 -12.58 6.87 -12.08
N TYR A 8 -13.24 7.80 -12.78
CA TYR A 8 -14.64 8.13 -12.52
C TYR A 8 -15.59 6.96 -12.82
N TYR A 9 -15.30 6.16 -13.85
CA TYR A 9 -16.07 4.95 -14.14
C TYR A 9 -15.73 3.81 -13.17
N ALA A 10 -14.52 3.77 -12.62
CA ALA A 10 -14.13 2.77 -11.64
C ALA A 10 -14.83 2.97 -10.28
N ILE A 11 -15.09 4.22 -9.85
CA ILE A 11 -15.73 4.49 -8.54
C ILE A 11 -17.12 3.84 -8.41
N PRO A 12 -18.07 4.02 -9.34
CA PRO A 12 -19.36 3.32 -9.26
C PRO A 12 -19.22 1.80 -9.23
N PHE A 13 -18.24 1.26 -9.99
CA PHE A 13 -17.96 -0.16 -10.00
C PHE A 13 -17.40 -0.64 -8.65
N PHE A 14 -16.52 0.12 -8.03
CA PHE A 14 -16.01 -0.19 -6.68
C PHE A 14 -17.13 -0.15 -5.63
N VAL A 15 -18.00 0.84 -5.69
CA VAL A 15 -19.18 0.92 -4.78
C VAL A 15 -20.11 -0.28 -4.99
N LEU A 16 -20.35 -0.67 -6.23
CA LEU A 16 -21.15 -1.86 -6.55
C LEU A 16 -20.49 -3.14 -6.00
N LEU A 17 -19.19 -3.34 -6.23
CA LEU A 17 -18.46 -4.52 -5.72
C LEU A 17 -18.47 -4.56 -4.20
N LEU A 18 -18.24 -3.43 -3.52
CA LEU A 18 -18.35 -3.31 -2.06
C LEU A 18 -19.75 -3.73 -1.57
N ALA A 19 -20.82 -3.24 -2.21
CA ALA A 19 -22.17 -3.57 -1.84
C ALA A 19 -22.46 -5.07 -2.07
N VAL A 20 -22.04 -5.61 -3.20
CA VAL A 20 -22.21 -7.05 -3.52
C VAL A 20 -21.43 -7.89 -2.52
N GLU A 21 -20.18 -7.59 -2.23
CA GLU A 21 -19.40 -8.35 -1.26
C GLU A 21 -20.02 -8.27 0.14
N ALA A 22 -20.42 -7.09 0.63
CA ALA A 22 -21.04 -6.93 1.92
C ALA A 22 -22.36 -7.72 2.04
N LEU A 23 -23.15 -7.77 0.97
CA LEU A 23 -24.36 -8.60 0.92
C LEU A 23 -24.03 -10.09 0.94
N THR A 24 -22.98 -10.53 0.23
CA THR A 24 -22.57 -11.94 0.28
C THR A 24 -22.10 -12.35 1.67
N TYR A 25 -21.36 -11.49 2.39
CA TYR A 25 -21.00 -11.76 3.79
C TYR A 25 -22.23 -11.88 4.70
N ARG A 26 -23.22 -11.03 4.50
CA ARG A 26 -24.45 -11.07 5.30
C ARG A 26 -25.23 -12.38 5.15
N HIS A 27 -25.21 -13.00 3.98
CA HIS A 27 -26.04 -14.16 3.64
C HIS A 27 -25.28 -15.48 3.53
N LEU A 28 -23.98 -15.45 3.26
CA LEU A 28 -23.18 -16.60 2.89
C LEU A 28 -21.82 -16.64 3.63
N GLN A 29 -21.69 -15.94 4.76
CA GLN A 29 -20.42 -15.92 5.51
C GLN A 29 -20.03 -17.32 5.97
N SER A 30 -18.79 -17.69 5.72
CA SER A 30 -18.14 -18.89 6.26
C SER A 30 -17.58 -18.61 7.66
N GLU A 31 -17.52 -19.63 8.53
CA GLU A 31 -16.90 -19.55 9.86
C GLU A 31 -15.41 -19.14 9.81
N ASN A 32 -14.77 -19.32 8.67
CA ASN A 32 -13.36 -19.00 8.46
C ASN A 32 -13.10 -17.59 7.94
N GLU A 33 -14.13 -16.78 7.69
CA GLU A 33 -14.00 -15.42 7.18
C GLU A 33 -14.24 -14.41 8.30
N VAL A 34 -13.43 -13.34 8.34
CA VAL A 34 -13.58 -12.27 9.32
C VAL A 34 -14.71 -11.30 8.93
N GLY A 35 -14.91 -11.11 7.63
CA GLY A 35 -16.03 -10.33 7.07
C GLY A 35 -15.96 -8.84 7.36
N TYR A 36 -17.14 -8.22 7.57
CA TYR A 36 -17.32 -6.79 7.78
C TYR A 36 -17.68 -6.45 9.23
N GLU A 37 -17.01 -5.43 9.79
CA GLU A 37 -17.41 -4.78 11.05
C GLU A 37 -17.70 -3.31 10.75
N LEU A 38 -18.83 -2.80 11.27
CA LEU A 38 -19.36 -1.50 10.89
C LEU A 38 -18.44 -0.32 11.25
N LYS A 39 -17.79 -0.35 12.41
CA LYS A 39 -16.88 0.73 12.84
C LYS A 39 -15.60 0.72 12.02
N ASP A 40 -15.05 -0.46 11.75
CA ASP A 40 -13.86 -0.63 10.91
C ASP A 40 -14.16 -0.18 9.47
N THR A 41 -15.27 -0.63 8.89
CA THR A 41 -15.71 -0.24 7.54
C THR A 41 -15.91 1.27 7.42
N ARG A 42 -16.57 1.91 8.40
CA ARG A 42 -16.72 3.39 8.43
C ARG A 42 -15.37 4.08 8.50
N THR A 43 -14.44 3.56 9.30
CA THR A 43 -13.08 4.08 9.40
C THR A 43 -12.37 3.96 8.05
N SER A 44 -12.44 2.81 7.39
CA SER A 44 -11.87 2.56 6.07
C SER A 44 -12.40 3.54 5.02
N ILE A 45 -13.72 3.73 4.97
CA ILE A 45 -14.37 4.68 4.05
C ILE A 45 -13.93 6.13 4.36
N ALA A 46 -13.91 6.52 5.62
CA ALA A 46 -13.50 7.88 6.02
C ALA A 46 -12.03 8.15 5.66
N MET A 47 -11.14 7.16 5.86
CA MET A 47 -9.75 7.25 5.42
C MET A 47 -9.64 7.41 3.91
N GLY A 48 -10.43 6.65 3.13
CA GLY A 48 -10.49 6.77 1.67
C GLY A 48 -10.99 8.12 1.19
N LEU A 49 -12.05 8.65 1.78
CA LEU A 49 -12.59 9.97 1.42
C LEU A 49 -11.58 11.09 1.72
N GLY A 50 -10.91 11.03 2.89
CA GLY A 50 -9.84 11.97 3.23
C GLY A 50 -8.66 11.87 2.25
N ASN A 51 -8.26 10.64 1.88
CA ASN A 51 -7.23 10.42 0.86
C ASN A 51 -7.61 11.04 -0.49
N VAL A 52 -8.85 10.86 -0.96
CA VAL A 52 -9.33 11.47 -2.22
C VAL A 52 -9.23 12.99 -2.17
N ALA A 53 -9.67 13.61 -1.07
CA ALA A 53 -9.60 15.05 -0.90
C ALA A 53 -8.16 15.59 -0.91
N ILE A 54 -7.25 14.92 -0.19
CA ILE A 54 -5.82 15.28 -0.15
C ILE A 54 -5.17 15.07 -1.52
N ASN A 55 -5.44 13.94 -2.17
CA ASN A 55 -4.89 13.65 -3.49
C ASN A 55 -5.42 14.59 -4.58
N ALA A 56 -6.61 15.16 -4.44
CA ALA A 56 -7.11 16.16 -5.39
C ALA A 56 -6.17 17.38 -5.46
N VAL A 57 -5.61 17.79 -4.32
CA VAL A 57 -4.63 18.88 -4.24
C VAL A 57 -3.21 18.38 -4.59
N TRP A 58 -2.80 17.26 -4.00
CA TRP A 58 -1.46 16.69 -4.19
C TRP A 58 -1.15 16.36 -5.66
N LYS A 59 -2.13 15.89 -6.42
CA LYS A 59 -1.98 15.61 -7.86
C LYS A 59 -1.56 16.82 -8.70
N LEU A 60 -1.88 18.04 -8.27
CA LEU A 60 -1.41 19.24 -8.95
C LEU A 60 0.13 19.34 -8.88
N ALA A 61 0.68 19.12 -7.69
CA ALA A 61 2.13 19.07 -7.50
C ALA A 61 2.77 17.91 -8.27
N VAL A 62 2.17 16.71 -8.24
CA VAL A 62 2.66 15.54 -8.98
C VAL A 62 2.72 15.80 -10.47
N VAL A 63 1.65 16.34 -11.06
CA VAL A 63 1.59 16.66 -12.50
C VAL A 63 2.67 17.68 -12.87
N THR A 64 2.88 18.70 -12.05
CA THR A 64 3.93 19.70 -12.26
C THR A 64 5.32 19.10 -12.21
N ILE A 65 5.62 18.28 -11.17
CA ILE A 65 6.90 17.60 -11.02
C ILE A 65 7.14 16.64 -12.19
N TYR A 66 6.15 15.84 -12.56
CA TYR A 66 6.24 14.90 -13.69
C TYR A 66 6.50 15.62 -14.99
N ALA A 67 5.79 16.72 -15.28
CA ALA A 67 6.02 17.51 -16.47
C ALA A 67 7.43 18.11 -16.49
N ALA A 68 7.87 18.71 -15.37
CA ALA A 68 9.21 19.27 -15.27
C ALA A 68 10.32 18.23 -15.49
N LEU A 69 10.20 17.05 -14.90
CA LEU A 69 11.19 15.98 -15.08
C LEU A 69 11.18 15.42 -16.51
N TYR A 70 10.01 15.29 -17.12
CA TYR A 70 9.90 14.85 -18.49
C TYR A 70 10.59 15.79 -19.47
N GLU A 71 10.62 17.10 -19.20
CA GLU A 71 11.36 18.06 -20.01
C GLU A 71 12.88 18.02 -19.82
N LEU A 72 13.38 17.40 -18.74
CA LEU A 72 14.83 17.27 -18.51
C LEU A 72 15.51 16.16 -19.35
N THR A 73 14.74 15.24 -19.91
CA THR A 73 15.28 14.17 -20.76
C THR A 73 14.97 14.43 -22.24
N PRO A 74 15.90 14.12 -23.17
CA PRO A 74 15.60 14.13 -24.59
C PRO A 74 14.77 12.91 -25.05
N LEU A 75 14.64 11.89 -24.21
CA LEU A 75 13.90 10.68 -24.52
C LEU A 75 12.40 10.98 -24.63
N ARG A 76 11.77 10.46 -25.68
CA ARG A 76 10.34 10.56 -25.92
C ARG A 76 9.83 9.23 -26.47
N LEU A 77 9.16 8.48 -25.61
CA LEU A 77 8.53 7.22 -26.00
C LEU A 77 7.15 7.50 -26.58
N ASP A 78 6.91 7.04 -27.81
CA ASP A 78 5.66 7.32 -28.50
C ASP A 78 4.55 6.39 -28.01
N ALA A 79 3.45 6.97 -27.57
CA ALA A 79 2.29 6.24 -27.10
C ALA A 79 1.53 5.50 -28.21
N SER A 80 1.85 5.73 -29.49
CA SER A 80 1.32 4.95 -30.63
C SER A 80 1.99 3.59 -30.76
N ASP A 81 3.17 3.41 -30.18
CA ASP A 81 3.93 2.17 -30.22
C ASP A 81 3.43 1.21 -29.13
N TRP A 82 2.92 0.05 -29.53
CA TRP A 82 2.40 -0.95 -28.58
C TRP A 82 3.43 -1.46 -27.58
N TRP A 83 4.70 -1.61 -27.99
CA TRP A 83 5.79 -2.07 -27.11
C TRP A 83 6.09 -1.09 -25.97
N VAL A 84 5.83 0.20 -26.17
CA VAL A 84 5.98 1.24 -25.13
C VAL A 84 5.02 0.96 -23.96
N TRP A 85 3.81 0.50 -24.24
CA TRP A 85 2.84 0.13 -23.20
C TRP A 85 3.23 -1.15 -22.46
N VAL A 86 3.81 -2.12 -23.16
CA VAL A 86 4.36 -3.33 -22.54
C VAL A 86 5.51 -2.97 -21.60
N LEU A 87 6.44 -2.13 -22.07
CA LEU A 87 7.56 -1.65 -21.25
C LEU A 87 7.06 -0.86 -20.03
N LEU A 88 6.10 0.04 -20.23
CA LEU A 88 5.49 0.82 -19.15
C LEU A 88 4.81 -0.07 -18.12
N PHE A 89 4.08 -1.10 -18.54
CA PHE A 89 3.44 -2.04 -17.64
C PHE A 89 4.43 -2.69 -16.67
N PHE A 90 5.54 -3.23 -17.19
CA PHE A 90 6.56 -3.82 -16.33
C PHE A 90 7.31 -2.78 -15.48
N ALA A 91 7.57 -1.60 -16.03
CA ALA A 91 8.28 -0.54 -15.32
C ALA A 91 7.43 0.06 -14.17
N ASP A 92 6.13 0.27 -14.40
CA ASP A 92 5.18 0.74 -13.39
C ASP A 92 5.01 -0.29 -12.27
N ASP A 93 4.82 -1.56 -12.63
CA ASP A 93 4.61 -2.63 -11.65
C ASP A 93 5.88 -2.91 -10.83
N LEU A 94 7.08 -2.78 -11.44
CA LEU A 94 8.35 -2.85 -10.72
C LEU A 94 8.54 -1.62 -9.79
N ALA A 95 8.17 -0.42 -10.24
CA ALA A 95 8.20 0.77 -9.41
C ALA A 95 7.26 0.63 -8.21
N TYR A 96 6.06 0.08 -8.42
CA TYR A 96 5.13 -0.25 -7.35
C TYR A 96 5.72 -1.27 -6.37
N TYR A 97 6.31 -2.36 -6.85
CA TYR A 97 6.96 -3.37 -6.01
C TYR A 97 7.99 -2.74 -5.06
N TRP A 98 8.89 -1.91 -5.58
CA TRP A 98 9.91 -1.24 -4.76
C TRP A 98 9.31 -0.21 -3.79
N PHE A 99 8.33 0.58 -4.24
CA PHE A 99 7.59 1.48 -3.36
C PHE A 99 6.96 0.70 -2.19
N HIS A 100 6.27 -0.39 -2.48
CA HIS A 100 5.56 -1.19 -1.52
C HIS A 100 6.51 -1.88 -0.53
N ARG A 101 7.58 -2.49 -1.05
CA ARG A 101 8.63 -3.10 -0.25
C ARG A 101 9.30 -2.10 0.69
N VAL A 102 9.73 -0.95 0.20
CA VAL A 102 10.33 0.11 1.02
C VAL A 102 9.33 0.65 2.04
N SER A 103 8.03 0.67 1.71
CA SER A 103 6.99 1.07 2.65
C SER A 103 6.84 0.12 3.84
N HIS A 104 7.28 -1.13 3.73
CA HIS A 104 7.36 -2.10 4.83
C HIS A 104 8.73 -2.10 5.52
N GLU A 105 9.81 -1.99 4.76
CA GLU A 105 11.18 -2.14 5.27
C GLU A 105 11.78 -0.84 5.81
N SER A 106 11.10 0.31 5.69
CA SER A 106 11.54 1.61 6.20
C SER A 106 10.46 2.29 7.03
N ARG A 107 10.75 2.60 8.27
CA ARG A 107 9.77 3.09 9.26
C ARG A 107 9.11 4.41 8.85
N VAL A 108 9.85 5.32 8.19
CA VAL A 108 9.27 6.58 7.71
C VAL A 108 8.25 6.37 6.58
N PHE A 109 8.46 5.36 5.73
CA PHE A 109 7.51 4.98 4.68
C PHE A 109 6.37 4.13 5.27
N TRP A 110 6.69 3.24 6.21
CA TRP A 110 5.70 2.47 6.96
C TRP A 110 4.70 3.37 7.67
N ALA A 111 5.12 4.49 8.24
CA ALA A 111 4.23 5.44 8.90
C ALA A 111 3.08 5.94 7.97
N SER A 112 3.31 5.96 6.66
CA SER A 112 2.25 6.18 5.67
C SER A 112 1.43 4.92 5.42
N HIS A 113 2.08 3.76 5.27
CA HIS A 113 1.46 2.53 4.78
C HIS A 113 0.74 1.73 5.88
N VAL A 114 1.17 1.84 7.13
CA VAL A 114 0.56 1.17 8.30
C VAL A 114 -0.94 1.42 8.44
N VAL A 115 -1.42 2.57 7.97
CA VAL A 115 -2.85 2.91 7.93
C VAL A 115 -3.64 1.83 7.18
N HIS A 116 -3.12 1.39 6.05
CA HIS A 116 -3.72 0.37 5.20
C HIS A 116 -3.78 -0.99 5.90
N HIS A 117 -2.72 -1.38 6.60
CA HIS A 117 -2.64 -2.63 7.36
C HIS A 117 -3.34 -2.61 8.71
N SER A 118 -3.80 -1.44 9.19
CA SER A 118 -4.36 -1.29 10.54
C SER A 118 -5.80 -1.82 10.72
N SER A 119 -6.45 -2.28 9.66
CA SER A 119 -7.74 -2.96 9.76
C SER A 119 -7.56 -4.38 10.27
N GLN A 120 -8.36 -4.78 11.28
CA GLN A 120 -8.44 -6.17 11.75
C GLN A 120 -9.46 -7.00 10.94
N HIS A 121 -10.07 -6.39 9.93
CA HIS A 121 -10.97 -6.99 8.96
C HIS A 121 -10.36 -6.91 7.56
N TYR A 122 -10.64 -7.90 6.73
CA TYR A 122 -10.11 -7.95 5.38
C TYR A 122 -11.22 -8.18 4.37
N ASN A 123 -11.54 -7.13 3.64
CA ASN A 123 -12.61 -7.09 2.65
C ASN A 123 -12.39 -5.88 1.72
N LEU A 124 -13.25 -5.68 0.73
CA LEU A 124 -13.06 -4.58 -0.23
C LEU A 124 -13.06 -3.18 0.41
N SER A 125 -13.61 -3.01 1.63
CA SER A 125 -13.47 -1.72 2.33
C SER A 125 -12.04 -1.48 2.82
N THR A 126 -11.24 -2.52 3.04
CA THR A 126 -9.82 -2.40 3.38
C THR A 126 -9.03 -1.79 2.23
N ALA A 127 -9.38 -2.09 0.98
CA ALA A 127 -8.76 -1.48 -0.20
C ALA A 127 -8.87 0.04 -0.21
N VAL A 128 -9.95 0.61 0.33
CA VAL A 128 -10.15 2.07 0.39
C VAL A 128 -9.58 2.71 1.66
N ARG A 129 -9.03 1.92 2.60
CA ARG A 129 -8.36 2.41 3.80
C ARG A 129 -6.97 2.94 3.42
N GLN A 130 -6.91 4.16 2.91
CA GLN A 130 -5.72 4.76 2.34
C GLN A 130 -5.13 5.86 3.23
N THR A 131 -3.81 6.04 3.12
CA THR A 131 -3.07 7.07 3.88
C THR A 131 -3.50 8.50 3.53
N TRP A 132 -3.38 9.40 4.51
CA TRP A 132 -3.51 10.85 4.30
C TRP A 132 -2.17 11.54 3.99
N VAL A 133 -1.08 10.77 3.88
CA VAL A 133 0.27 11.24 3.51
C VAL A 133 0.73 10.51 2.25
N PRO A 134 0.20 10.85 1.06
CA PRO A 134 0.47 10.11 -0.17
C PRO A 134 1.85 10.40 -0.78
N MET A 135 2.62 11.38 -0.24
CA MET A 135 3.85 11.88 -0.85
C MET A 135 4.94 10.80 -0.98
N THR A 136 4.87 9.76 -0.18
CA THR A 136 5.88 8.70 -0.08
C THR A 136 6.07 7.89 -1.37
N TYR A 137 5.04 7.79 -2.23
CA TYR A 137 5.16 7.04 -3.48
C TYR A 137 5.98 7.77 -4.56
N LEU A 138 5.99 9.11 -4.53
CA LEU A 138 6.50 9.94 -5.62
C LEU A 138 7.89 9.55 -6.13
N PRO A 139 8.91 9.32 -5.28
CA PRO A 139 10.29 9.05 -5.74
C PRO A 139 10.40 7.83 -6.65
N PHE A 140 9.52 6.84 -6.48
CA PHE A 140 9.62 5.57 -7.19
C PHE A 140 9.18 5.65 -8.66
N TRP A 141 8.33 6.62 -9.00
CA TRP A 141 7.87 6.84 -10.37
C TRP A 141 8.65 7.91 -11.13
N LEU A 142 9.47 8.73 -10.45
CA LEU A 142 10.28 9.74 -11.12
C LEU A 142 11.20 9.18 -12.21
N PRO A 143 11.85 8.00 -12.05
CA PRO A 143 12.67 7.41 -13.08
C PRO A 143 11.93 7.17 -14.41
N LEU A 144 10.63 6.86 -14.38
CA LEU A 144 9.85 6.58 -15.57
C LEU A 144 9.76 7.82 -16.49
N LEU A 145 9.65 9.01 -15.89
CA LEU A 145 9.63 10.28 -16.64
C LEU A 145 10.97 10.52 -17.35
N LEU A 146 12.07 10.26 -16.65
CA LEU A 146 13.42 10.40 -17.20
C LEU A 146 13.71 9.36 -18.29
N LEU A 147 13.07 8.20 -18.26
CA LEU A 147 13.11 7.19 -19.33
C LEU A 147 12.26 7.57 -20.56
N GLY A 148 11.55 8.70 -20.52
CA GLY A 148 10.81 9.22 -21.66
C GLY A 148 9.33 8.82 -21.72
N PHE A 149 8.78 8.20 -20.68
CA PHE A 149 7.34 7.98 -20.60
C PHE A 149 6.61 9.29 -20.31
N ALA A 150 5.61 9.63 -21.13
CA ALA A 150 4.86 10.86 -20.92
C ALA A 150 4.10 10.84 -19.57
N PRO A 151 4.01 11.97 -18.85
CA PRO A 151 3.39 12.05 -17.51
C PRO A 151 2.01 11.40 -17.43
N TRP A 152 1.21 11.57 -18.46
CA TRP A 152 -0.13 11.01 -18.49
C TRP A 152 -0.14 9.48 -18.65
N MET A 153 0.85 8.90 -19.33
CA MET A 153 0.98 7.45 -19.46
C MET A 153 1.27 6.82 -18.09
N VAL A 154 2.21 7.42 -17.35
CA VAL A 154 2.56 6.98 -16.00
C VAL A 154 1.35 7.08 -15.06
N LEU A 155 0.61 8.20 -15.08
CA LEU A 155 -0.60 8.36 -14.27
C LEU A 155 -1.71 7.38 -14.64
N LEU A 156 -1.80 7.00 -15.92
CA LEU A 156 -2.75 5.99 -16.39
C LEU A 156 -2.36 4.59 -15.91
N ALA A 157 -1.07 4.21 -16.03
CA ALA A 157 -0.57 2.93 -15.55
C ALA A 157 -0.80 2.76 -14.05
N GLN A 158 -0.45 3.76 -13.23
CA GLN A 158 -0.76 3.79 -11.79
C GLN A 158 -2.26 3.58 -11.52
N SER A 159 -3.13 4.19 -12.33
CA SER A 159 -4.58 4.05 -12.16
C SER A 159 -5.05 2.62 -12.43
N TRP A 160 -4.53 1.97 -13.47
CA TRP A 160 -4.83 0.56 -13.76
C TRP A 160 -4.31 -0.39 -12.69
N SER A 161 -3.11 -0.14 -12.19
CA SER A 161 -2.53 -0.90 -11.07
C SER A 161 -3.43 -0.82 -9.83
N LEU A 162 -3.89 0.37 -9.44
CA LEU A 162 -4.80 0.54 -8.30
C LEU A 162 -6.18 -0.13 -8.51
N ILE A 163 -6.72 -0.08 -9.73
CA ILE A 163 -7.98 -0.77 -10.07
C ILE A 163 -7.83 -2.28 -9.89
N TYR A 164 -6.74 -2.86 -10.38
CA TYR A 164 -6.46 -4.28 -10.19
C TYR A 164 -6.36 -4.64 -8.71
N GLN A 165 -5.57 -3.89 -7.96
CA GLN A 165 -5.30 -4.14 -6.55
C GLN A 165 -6.54 -4.01 -5.66
N PHE A 166 -7.52 -3.19 -6.04
CA PHE A 166 -8.79 -3.12 -5.31
C PHE A 166 -9.44 -4.50 -5.18
N GLY A 167 -9.47 -5.28 -6.27
CA GLY A 167 -10.06 -6.62 -6.30
C GLY A 167 -9.28 -7.69 -5.52
N LEU A 168 -8.06 -7.40 -5.08
CA LEU A 168 -7.27 -8.35 -4.29
C LEU A 168 -7.72 -8.44 -2.82
N HIS A 169 -8.39 -7.40 -2.31
CA HIS A 169 -8.76 -7.26 -0.89
C HIS A 169 -10.05 -8.01 -0.55
N THR A 170 -10.05 -9.31 -0.72
CA THR A 170 -11.22 -10.13 -0.42
C THR A 170 -10.86 -11.52 0.10
N GLU A 171 -11.65 -12.04 1.04
CA GLU A 171 -11.60 -13.45 1.45
C GLU A 171 -12.52 -14.33 0.59
N ARG A 172 -13.40 -13.71 -0.24
CA ARG A 172 -14.38 -14.43 -1.06
C ARG A 172 -13.78 -15.19 -2.24
N ILE A 173 -12.57 -14.84 -2.64
CA ILE A 173 -11.84 -15.51 -3.72
C ILE A 173 -10.71 -16.31 -3.10
N GLY A 174 -10.80 -17.63 -3.18
CA GLY A 174 -9.75 -18.54 -2.75
C GLY A 174 -8.52 -18.49 -3.65
N LYS A 175 -7.68 -19.52 -3.58
CA LYS A 175 -6.53 -19.66 -4.50
C LYS A 175 -7.01 -19.85 -5.92
N LEU A 176 -6.42 -19.12 -6.83
CA LEU A 176 -6.67 -19.25 -8.26
C LEU A 176 -5.91 -20.45 -8.85
N PRO A 177 -6.20 -20.86 -10.11
CA PRO A 177 -5.43 -21.89 -10.80
C PRO A 177 -3.93 -21.60 -10.82
N ARG A 178 -3.10 -22.64 -10.70
CA ARG A 178 -1.64 -22.53 -10.58
C ARG A 178 -0.95 -21.61 -11.58
N PRO A 179 -1.30 -21.57 -12.87
CA PRO A 179 -0.65 -20.64 -13.81
C PRO A 179 -0.86 -19.16 -13.44
N LEU A 180 -2.03 -18.80 -12.93
CA LEU A 180 -2.34 -17.43 -12.47
C LEU A 180 -1.59 -17.10 -11.18
N GLU A 181 -1.60 -18.01 -10.19
CA GLU A 181 -0.84 -17.88 -8.94
C GLU A 181 0.69 -17.81 -9.18
N ALA A 182 1.19 -18.35 -10.29
CA ALA A 182 2.61 -18.31 -10.61
C ALA A 182 3.08 -16.93 -11.09
N VAL A 183 2.20 -16.15 -11.73
CA VAL A 183 2.53 -14.91 -12.44
C VAL A 183 1.89 -13.68 -11.79
N LEU A 184 0.60 -13.77 -11.45
CA LEU A 184 -0.18 -12.65 -10.97
C LEU A 184 -0.16 -12.60 -9.43
N ASN A 185 -0.19 -11.39 -8.89
CA ASN A 185 -0.61 -11.19 -7.52
C ASN A 185 -2.12 -11.47 -7.43
N THR A 186 -2.52 -12.34 -6.52
CA THR A 186 -3.90 -12.82 -6.38
C THR A 186 -4.44 -12.46 -5.00
N PRO A 187 -5.77 -12.59 -4.76
CA PRO A 187 -6.30 -12.42 -3.41
C PRO A 187 -5.61 -13.29 -2.36
N SER A 188 -5.20 -14.52 -2.71
CA SER A 188 -4.44 -15.41 -1.83
C SER A 188 -3.09 -14.80 -1.42
N HIS A 189 -2.32 -14.27 -2.37
CA HIS A 189 -1.04 -13.63 -2.09
C HIS A 189 -1.19 -12.34 -1.29
N HIS A 190 -2.24 -11.58 -1.57
CA HIS A 190 -2.48 -10.30 -0.91
C HIS A 190 -3.04 -10.46 0.51
N ARG A 191 -3.79 -11.56 0.80
CA ARG A 191 -4.13 -11.94 2.18
C ARG A 191 -2.88 -12.21 3.01
N VAL A 192 -1.91 -12.97 2.48
CA VAL A 192 -0.60 -13.18 3.12
C VAL A 192 0.08 -11.85 3.41
N HIS A 193 0.10 -10.95 2.43
CA HIS A 193 0.68 -9.63 2.59
C HIS A 193 0.07 -8.82 3.76
N HIS A 194 -1.25 -8.91 3.95
CA HIS A 194 -1.97 -8.30 5.07
C HIS A 194 -1.90 -9.10 6.38
N GLY A 195 -1.20 -10.23 6.38
CA GLY A 195 -1.12 -11.12 7.53
C GLY A 195 -0.21 -10.61 8.63
N ALA A 196 -0.70 -10.58 9.88
CA ALA A 196 0.09 -10.35 11.09
C ALA A 196 0.70 -11.66 11.67
N ASN A 197 0.61 -12.77 10.95
CA ASN A 197 1.30 -14.02 11.29
C ASN A 197 2.81 -13.83 11.08
N GLU A 198 3.64 -14.39 11.95
CA GLU A 198 5.09 -14.19 11.92
C GLU A 198 5.71 -14.56 10.56
N GLN A 199 5.30 -15.68 9.95
CA GLN A 199 5.78 -16.12 8.64
C GLN A 199 5.31 -15.23 7.48
N TYR A 200 4.28 -14.41 7.65
CA TYR A 200 3.70 -13.54 6.63
C TYR A 200 4.20 -12.10 6.69
N LEU A 201 4.88 -11.73 7.77
CA LEU A 201 5.43 -10.38 7.90
C LEU A 201 6.44 -10.11 6.80
N ASP A 202 6.31 -8.94 6.19
CA ASP A 202 7.21 -8.45 5.14
C ASP A 202 7.29 -9.40 3.92
N ARG A 203 6.12 -9.90 3.45
CA ARG A 203 5.97 -10.77 2.29
C ARG A 203 5.01 -10.20 1.25
N ASN A 204 5.17 -10.65 0.00
CA ASN A 204 4.26 -10.46 -1.13
C ASN A 204 3.93 -8.98 -1.45
N TYR A 205 4.93 -8.21 -1.82
CA TYR A 205 4.81 -6.78 -2.14
C TYR A 205 4.30 -6.46 -3.55
N GLY A 206 4.13 -7.46 -4.43
CA GLY A 206 3.72 -7.27 -5.82
C GLY A 206 2.43 -6.47 -5.97
N GLY A 207 2.37 -5.62 -7.00
CA GLY A 207 1.14 -4.92 -7.41
C GLY A 207 0.24 -5.83 -8.24
N ILE A 208 0.56 -5.98 -9.51
CA ILE A 208 -0.14 -6.87 -10.44
C ILE A 208 0.59 -8.21 -10.57
N LEU A 209 1.92 -8.19 -10.62
CA LEU A 209 2.75 -9.36 -10.84
C LEU A 209 3.43 -9.81 -9.55
N VAL A 210 3.26 -11.08 -9.18
CA VAL A 210 3.97 -11.74 -8.07
C VAL A 210 5.39 -12.18 -8.46
N ILE A 211 5.73 -12.08 -9.74
CA ILE A 211 7.07 -12.47 -10.23
C ILE A 211 8.20 -11.69 -9.56
N TRP A 212 7.97 -10.43 -9.17
CA TRP A 212 8.95 -9.61 -8.46
C TRP A 212 9.25 -10.19 -7.07
N ASP A 213 8.22 -10.64 -6.36
CA ASP A 213 8.39 -11.31 -5.06
C ASP A 213 9.21 -12.57 -5.18
N ARG A 214 8.99 -13.36 -6.24
CA ARG A 214 9.79 -14.55 -6.52
C ARG A 214 11.24 -14.19 -6.87
N LEU A 215 11.43 -13.19 -7.71
CA LEU A 215 12.76 -12.72 -8.14
C LEU A 215 13.57 -12.17 -6.96
N PHE A 216 12.93 -11.36 -6.11
CA PHE A 216 13.59 -10.68 -4.98
C PHE A 216 13.41 -11.40 -3.63
N ARG A 217 12.91 -12.66 -3.65
CA ARG A 217 12.81 -13.57 -2.50
C ARG A 217 11.91 -13.09 -1.36
N SER A 218 10.89 -12.33 -1.68
CA SER A 218 9.85 -11.89 -0.74
C SER A 218 8.54 -12.69 -0.87
N PHE A 219 8.51 -13.71 -1.72
CA PHE A 219 7.32 -14.54 -1.93
C PHE A 219 7.08 -15.51 -0.77
N GLU A 220 5.82 -15.56 -0.28
CA GLU A 220 5.33 -16.55 0.65
C GLU A 220 3.92 -17.02 0.22
N PRO A 221 3.68 -18.34 0.07
CA PRO A 221 2.36 -18.84 -0.25
C PRO A 221 1.42 -18.78 0.96
N GLU A 222 0.12 -18.61 0.71
CA GLU A 222 -0.89 -18.76 1.75
C GLU A 222 -0.94 -20.20 2.24
N GLY A 223 -0.70 -20.44 3.52
CA GLY A 223 -0.74 -21.74 4.17
C GLY A 223 -1.68 -21.73 5.36
N GLU A 224 -1.26 -21.13 6.47
CA GLU A 224 -2.08 -20.98 7.66
C GLU A 224 -3.14 -19.88 7.48
N ARG A 225 -4.19 -19.97 8.30
CA ARG A 225 -5.21 -18.91 8.35
C ARG A 225 -4.57 -17.56 8.68
N VAL A 226 -4.88 -16.57 7.85
CA VAL A 226 -4.36 -15.22 8.02
C VAL A 226 -5.02 -14.53 9.21
N ARG A 227 -4.21 -13.88 10.03
CA ARG A 227 -4.65 -12.97 11.09
C ARG A 227 -4.40 -11.55 10.61
N TYR A 228 -5.46 -10.77 10.47
CA TYR A 228 -5.35 -9.39 9.97
C TYR A 228 -5.11 -8.38 11.10
N GLY A 229 -4.67 -7.21 10.72
CA GLY A 229 -4.27 -6.14 11.62
C GLY A 229 -2.76 -6.02 11.78
N LEU A 230 -2.35 -5.32 12.81
CA LEU A 230 -0.93 -5.11 13.14
C LEU A 230 -0.47 -6.12 14.18
N THR A 231 0.83 -6.33 14.29
CA THR A 231 1.43 -7.12 15.39
C THR A 231 1.08 -6.52 16.77
N THR A 232 0.86 -5.20 16.82
CA THR A 232 0.26 -4.49 17.95
C THR A 232 -0.78 -3.53 17.39
N ASN A 233 -2.06 -3.83 17.62
CA ASN A 233 -3.15 -3.04 17.08
C ASN A 233 -3.28 -1.68 17.76
N ILE A 234 -3.82 -0.70 17.04
CA ILE A 234 -3.97 0.69 17.51
C ILE A 234 -5.24 0.91 18.37
N GLU A 235 -6.12 -0.09 18.44
CA GLU A 235 -7.35 -0.12 19.26
C GLU A 235 -8.18 1.18 19.18
N THR A 236 -8.32 1.75 17.99
CA THR A 236 -9.08 2.99 17.78
C THR A 236 -9.69 3.08 16.38
N HIS A 237 -10.87 3.70 16.31
CA HIS A 237 -11.53 4.10 15.06
C HIS A 237 -11.46 5.61 14.81
N ASN A 238 -10.72 6.37 15.62
CA ASN A 238 -10.49 7.79 15.39
C ASN A 238 -9.58 7.99 14.18
N VAL A 239 -10.09 8.55 13.09
CA VAL A 239 -9.40 8.69 11.81
C VAL A 239 -8.09 9.47 11.89
N PHE A 240 -8.00 10.48 12.77
CA PHE A 240 -6.75 11.23 12.97
C PHE A 240 -5.69 10.38 13.68
N ARG A 241 -6.09 9.59 14.66
CA ARG A 241 -5.17 8.64 15.30
C ARG A 241 -4.74 7.57 14.31
N VAL A 242 -5.67 6.99 13.54
CA VAL A 242 -5.35 6.03 12.49
C VAL A 242 -4.37 6.63 11.48
N ALA A 243 -4.57 7.89 11.03
CA ALA A 243 -3.72 8.53 10.04
C ALA A 243 -2.29 8.83 10.54
N PHE A 244 -2.13 9.17 11.83
CA PHE A 244 -0.90 9.81 12.31
C PHE A 244 -0.21 9.11 13.50
N HIS A 245 -0.74 7.99 14.01
CA HIS A 245 -0.17 7.31 15.20
C HIS A 245 1.30 6.95 15.03
N GLU A 246 1.70 6.38 13.89
CA GLU A 246 3.08 5.97 13.67
C GLU A 246 3.99 7.16 13.37
N TYR A 247 3.49 8.21 12.72
CA TYR A 247 4.23 9.47 12.59
C TYR A 247 4.53 10.10 13.95
N ALA A 248 3.56 10.07 14.88
CA ALA A 248 3.75 10.54 16.24
C ALA A 248 4.78 9.67 16.99
N SER A 249 4.71 8.34 16.82
CA SER A 249 5.67 7.39 17.39
C SER A 249 7.08 7.62 16.85
N VAL A 250 7.25 7.74 15.53
CA VAL A 250 8.53 8.08 14.89
C VAL A 250 9.10 9.38 15.43
N TRP A 251 8.28 10.43 15.47
CA TRP A 251 8.69 11.74 15.99
C TRP A 251 9.16 11.68 17.43
N HIS A 252 8.41 10.99 18.30
CA HIS A 252 8.77 10.77 19.68
C HIS A 252 10.14 10.08 19.82
N ASP A 253 10.37 9.01 19.07
CA ASP A 253 11.61 8.25 19.14
C ASP A 253 12.81 9.04 18.60
N VAL A 254 12.66 9.73 17.46
CA VAL A 254 13.71 10.58 16.87
C VAL A 254 14.13 11.71 17.81
N ARG A 255 13.20 12.26 18.61
CA ARG A 255 13.53 13.29 19.61
C ARG A 255 14.31 12.74 20.81
N ARG A 256 14.14 11.47 21.15
CA ARG A 256 14.76 10.83 22.33
C ARG A 256 16.14 10.26 22.05
N VAL A 257 16.42 9.88 20.80
CA VAL A 257 17.75 9.38 20.44
C VAL A 257 18.74 10.51 20.18
N ARG A 258 20.00 10.29 20.55
CA ARG A 258 21.10 11.24 20.37
C ARG A 258 21.92 10.89 19.13
N GLY A 259 22.40 11.91 18.45
CA GLY A 259 23.25 11.77 17.27
C GLY A 259 22.44 11.50 15.97
N TRP A 260 22.89 12.14 14.87
CA TRP A 260 22.20 12.08 13.59
C TRP A 260 22.15 10.67 12.99
N ARG A 261 23.20 9.87 13.21
CA ARG A 261 23.26 8.49 12.71
C ARG A 261 22.15 7.62 13.29
N GLU A 262 21.87 7.75 14.59
CA GLU A 262 20.83 6.99 15.23
C GLU A 262 19.44 7.49 14.84
N LYS A 263 19.26 8.78 14.63
CA LYS A 263 18.02 9.36 14.09
C LYS A 263 17.70 8.78 12.70
N TRP A 264 18.70 8.69 11.83
CA TRP A 264 18.53 8.05 10.52
C TRP A 264 18.23 6.55 10.62
N ARG A 265 18.82 5.84 11.58
CA ARG A 265 18.47 4.43 11.82
C ARG A 265 17.01 4.26 12.22
N VAL A 266 16.51 5.11 13.13
CA VAL A 266 15.09 5.10 13.54
C VAL A 266 14.16 5.36 12.36
N LEU A 267 14.54 6.23 11.43
CA LEU A 267 13.72 6.58 10.26
C LEU A 267 13.75 5.51 9.17
N LEU A 268 14.94 4.98 8.85
CA LEU A 268 15.16 4.21 7.64
C LEU A 268 15.17 2.69 7.84
N ARG A 269 15.36 2.20 9.07
CA ARG A 269 15.20 0.78 9.36
C ARG A 269 13.73 0.40 9.49
N GLY A 270 13.43 -0.89 9.38
CA GLY A 270 12.06 -1.41 9.47
C GLY A 270 11.37 -1.06 10.78
N PRO A 271 10.03 -1.14 10.83
CA PRO A 271 9.23 -0.71 12.00
C PRO A 271 9.53 -1.49 13.28
N GLY A 272 10.09 -2.69 13.16
CA GLY A 272 10.56 -3.50 14.29
C GLY A 272 11.86 -3.01 14.92
N TYR A 273 12.58 -2.06 14.31
CA TYR A 273 13.84 -1.57 14.87
C TYR A 273 13.60 -0.78 16.15
N ARG A 274 14.29 -1.18 17.22
CA ARG A 274 14.35 -0.46 18.49
C ARG A 274 15.77 0.02 18.72
N SER A 275 15.93 1.34 18.91
CA SER A 275 17.24 1.91 19.22
C SER A 275 17.70 1.41 20.61
N PRO A 276 18.96 0.98 20.77
CA PRO A 276 19.51 0.64 22.09
C PRO A 276 19.44 1.78 23.11
N GLN A 277 19.40 3.03 22.63
CA GLN A 277 19.25 4.21 23.50
C GLN A 277 17.84 4.32 24.10
N LEU A 278 16.82 3.77 23.44
CA LEU A 278 15.43 3.78 23.93
C LEU A 278 15.16 2.61 24.88
N THR A 279 15.73 1.43 24.63
CA THR A 279 15.62 0.24 25.49
C THR A 279 16.30 0.45 26.83
N SER A 280 17.53 0.94 26.84
CA SER A 280 18.29 1.21 28.07
C SER A 280 17.70 2.33 28.96
N ALA A 281 16.91 3.24 28.40
CA ALA A 281 16.21 4.27 29.17
C ALA A 281 14.94 3.72 29.85
N GLY A 282 14.27 2.72 29.25
CA GLY A 282 13.13 2.03 29.85
C GLY A 282 13.52 1.17 31.06
N GLU A 283 14.64 0.47 30.96
CA GLU A 283 15.17 -0.37 32.06
C GLU A 283 15.62 0.48 33.29
N ARG A 284 16.10 1.70 33.08
CA ARG A 284 16.48 2.61 34.19
C ARG A 284 15.27 3.28 34.84
N ALA A 285 14.13 3.37 34.18
CA ALA A 285 12.91 3.97 34.73
C ALA A 285 12.04 2.95 35.49
N GLY A 286 12.33 1.65 35.33
CA GLY A 286 11.64 0.52 35.98
C GLY A 286 12.48 -0.19 37.03
N GLY A 287 13.47 0.45 37.64
CA GLY A 287 14.22 -0.07 38.79
C GLY A 287 13.37 -0.09 40.06
N PRO A 288 13.66 -1.01 41.03
CA PRO A 288 12.77 -1.54 42.05
C PRO A 288 12.21 -0.49 43.01
#